data_b3277dfbe78228f80f70bbdbb8c003a5
#
_entry.id   b3277dfbe78228f80f70bbdbb8c003a5
#
_cell.length_a   1.000
_cell.length_b   1.000
_cell.length_c   1.000
_cell.angle_alpha   90.00
_cell.angle_beta   90.00
_cell.angle_gamma   90.00
#
_symmetry.space_group_name_H-M   'P 1'
#
loop_
_entity.id
_entity.type
_entity.pdbx_description
1 polymer ?
#
loop_
_entity_poly.entity_id
_entity_poly.type
_entity_poly.pdbx_seq_one_letter_code
_entity_poly.pdbx_strand_id
1 'polypeptide(L)'
;MAEKQVKWWQWAIPIVLLLGIWVSPVPEGLTVQAWHMFAIFVATIIGILCAPIASGALMFIALAVTIFTNTLSFSAALSGLASGTVWMIFSAYVLSLGFVESGLGRRIAYKMLSLFGGSSLGIAFSLGVADLILAPAMPSVTARSGGIVLPVAKSINMVLDSQPGPKQGRIGEFLVMTCFQFTPITGAMFMPVMAANPLCAQ
;
A
#
# COMPACT_ATOMS: atom_id res chain seq x y z
N MET A 1 -7.75 4.35 -21.85
CA MET A 1 -7.93 3.56 -20.61
C MET A 1 -8.76 2.35 -21.00
N ALA A 2 -8.19 1.14 -20.92
CA ALA A 2 -8.98 -0.05 -21.20
C ALA A 2 -10.04 -0.20 -20.10
N GLU A 3 -11.29 -0.18 -20.46
CA GLU A 3 -12.42 -0.42 -19.58
C GLU A 3 -12.31 -1.86 -19.07
N LYS A 4 -11.93 -2.02 -17.80
CA LYS A 4 -11.80 -3.33 -17.18
C LYS A 4 -13.21 -3.92 -17.07
N GLN A 5 -13.56 -4.87 -17.93
CA GLN A 5 -14.86 -5.55 -17.84
C GLN A 5 -14.99 -6.19 -16.46
N VAL A 6 -15.85 -5.61 -15.64
CA VAL A 6 -16.14 -6.11 -14.29
C VAL A 6 -16.98 -7.38 -14.43
N LYS A 7 -16.45 -8.49 -13.95
CA LYS A 7 -17.17 -9.77 -13.96
C LYS A 7 -18.18 -9.79 -12.80
N TRP A 8 -19.37 -10.35 -13.06
CA TRP A 8 -20.46 -10.41 -12.08
C TRP A 8 -20.05 -11.04 -10.73
N TRP A 9 -19.15 -12.02 -10.72
CA TRP A 9 -18.68 -12.69 -9.50
C TRP A 9 -17.89 -11.75 -8.58
N GLN A 10 -17.30 -10.69 -9.10
CA GLN A 10 -16.55 -9.70 -8.30
C GLN A 10 -17.47 -8.92 -7.36
N TRP A 11 -18.75 -8.79 -7.71
CA TRP A 11 -19.80 -8.23 -6.85
C TRP A 11 -20.47 -9.32 -6.00
N ALA A 12 -20.69 -10.49 -6.57
CA ALA A 12 -21.40 -11.57 -5.90
C ALA A 12 -20.67 -12.05 -4.64
N ILE A 13 -19.34 -12.22 -4.70
CA ILE A 13 -18.58 -12.75 -3.54
C ILE A 13 -18.68 -11.84 -2.30
N PRO A 14 -18.41 -10.52 -2.35
CA PRO A 14 -18.55 -9.66 -1.18
C PRO A 14 -19.98 -9.60 -0.64
N ILE A 15 -20.96 -9.57 -1.53
CA ILE A 15 -22.38 -9.50 -1.14
C ILE A 15 -22.82 -10.79 -0.45
N VAL A 16 -22.47 -11.94 -1.01
CA VAL A 16 -22.80 -13.26 -0.41
C VAL A 16 -22.14 -13.40 0.96
N LEU A 17 -20.91 -12.98 1.11
CA LEU A 17 -20.20 -13.00 2.40
C LEU A 17 -20.86 -12.06 3.41
N LEU A 18 -21.21 -10.84 2.99
CA LEU A 18 -21.93 -9.89 3.84
C LEU A 18 -23.22 -10.52 4.38
N LEU A 19 -24.06 -11.01 3.48
CA LEU A 19 -25.36 -11.59 3.85
C LEU A 19 -25.19 -12.88 4.66
N GLY A 20 -24.24 -13.74 4.31
CA GLY A 20 -23.97 -14.99 5.02
C GLY A 20 -23.55 -14.76 6.47
N ILE A 21 -22.64 -13.82 6.73
CA ILE A 21 -22.21 -13.48 8.10
C ILE A 21 -23.34 -12.73 8.82
N TRP A 22 -24.06 -11.85 8.12
CA TRP A 22 -25.13 -11.05 8.72
C TRP A 22 -26.27 -11.90 9.28
N VAL A 23 -26.66 -12.97 8.58
CA VAL A 23 -27.75 -13.87 8.97
C VAL A 23 -27.26 -14.99 9.91
N SER A 24 -25.96 -15.23 10.01
CA SER A 24 -25.42 -16.27 10.87
C SER A 24 -25.63 -15.96 12.36
N PRO A 25 -25.75 -17.00 13.22
CA PRO A 25 -25.90 -16.79 14.65
C PRO A 25 -24.71 -16.03 15.24
N VAL A 26 -25.02 -15.08 16.11
CA VAL A 26 -23.97 -14.26 16.78
C VAL A 26 -23.20 -15.15 17.75
N PRO A 27 -21.85 -15.21 17.67
CA PRO A 27 -21.03 -15.97 18.61
C PRO A 27 -21.18 -15.49 20.06
N GLU A 28 -21.03 -16.41 21.00
CA GLU A 28 -21.06 -16.09 22.42
C GLU A 28 -20.02 -15.03 22.78
N GLY A 29 -20.44 -14.01 23.52
CA GLY A 29 -19.57 -12.90 23.95
C GLY A 29 -19.51 -11.69 23.00
N LEU A 30 -20.20 -11.73 21.84
CA LEU A 30 -20.30 -10.60 20.93
C LEU A 30 -21.69 -9.97 20.95
N THR A 31 -21.74 -8.65 20.75
CA THR A 31 -23.01 -7.96 20.49
C THR A 31 -23.44 -8.11 19.04
N VAL A 32 -24.72 -8.06 18.76
CA VAL A 32 -25.28 -8.10 17.39
C VAL A 32 -24.63 -7.01 16.51
N GLN A 33 -24.45 -5.82 17.05
CA GLN A 33 -23.82 -4.70 16.34
C GLN A 33 -22.36 -4.98 15.99
N ALA A 34 -21.59 -5.59 16.91
CA ALA A 34 -20.21 -5.97 16.64
C ALA A 34 -20.10 -7.04 15.54
N TRP A 35 -21.05 -7.99 15.51
CA TRP A 35 -21.11 -9.03 14.49
C TRP A 35 -21.48 -8.48 13.12
N HIS A 36 -22.45 -7.57 13.05
CA HIS A 36 -22.79 -6.87 11.81
C HIS A 36 -21.62 -6.00 11.30
N MET A 37 -20.90 -5.32 12.22
CA MET A 37 -19.71 -4.56 11.85
C MET A 37 -18.63 -5.46 11.27
N PHE A 38 -18.42 -6.63 11.85
CA PHE A 38 -17.49 -7.62 11.32
C PHE A 38 -17.90 -8.10 9.92
N ALA A 39 -19.20 -8.32 9.68
CA ALA A 39 -19.71 -8.69 8.36
C ALA A 39 -19.40 -7.62 7.30
N ILE A 40 -19.65 -6.34 7.61
CA ILE A 40 -19.35 -5.22 6.71
C ILE A 40 -17.85 -5.11 6.47
N PHE A 41 -17.03 -5.26 7.50
CA PHE A 41 -15.56 -5.20 7.41
C PHE A 41 -15.00 -6.29 6.49
N VAL A 42 -15.38 -7.54 6.70
CA VAL A 42 -14.94 -8.68 5.87
C VAL A 42 -15.38 -8.49 4.42
N ALA A 43 -16.64 -8.12 4.20
CA ALA A 43 -17.16 -7.88 2.85
C ALA A 43 -16.42 -6.74 2.14
N THR A 44 -16.07 -5.70 2.88
CA THR A 44 -15.31 -4.56 2.33
C THR A 44 -13.90 -4.98 1.91
N ILE A 45 -13.17 -5.73 2.76
CA ILE A 45 -11.84 -6.23 2.42
C ILE A 45 -11.88 -7.14 1.19
N ILE A 46 -12.80 -8.10 1.17
CA ILE A 46 -12.96 -9.00 0.01
C ILE A 46 -13.37 -8.23 -1.24
N GLY A 47 -14.24 -7.22 -1.09
CA GLY A 47 -14.61 -6.31 -2.18
C GLY A 47 -13.40 -5.55 -2.74
N ILE A 48 -12.49 -5.07 -1.91
CA ILE A 48 -11.25 -4.41 -2.35
C ILE A 48 -10.36 -5.39 -3.12
N LEU A 49 -10.25 -6.64 -2.66
CA LEU A 49 -9.46 -7.69 -3.34
C LEU A 49 -10.07 -8.09 -4.68
N CYS A 50 -11.38 -8.21 -4.75
CA CYS A 50 -12.11 -8.47 -6.01
C CYS A 50 -12.07 -7.28 -6.97
N ALA A 51 -11.84 -6.05 -6.47
CA ALA A 51 -11.72 -4.80 -7.22
C ALA A 51 -12.83 -4.60 -8.29
N PRO A 52 -14.13 -4.70 -7.95
CA PRO A 52 -15.21 -4.42 -8.88
C PRO A 52 -15.27 -2.94 -9.26
N ILE A 53 -14.95 -2.07 -8.31
CA ILE A 53 -14.88 -0.61 -8.47
C ILE A 53 -13.63 -0.08 -7.76
N ALA A 54 -13.38 1.23 -7.88
CA ALA A 54 -12.31 1.88 -7.16
C ALA A 54 -12.45 1.68 -5.64
N SER A 55 -11.37 1.34 -4.94
CA SER A 55 -11.36 1.05 -3.50
C SER A 55 -11.96 2.17 -2.66
N GLY A 56 -11.72 3.44 -3.04
CA GLY A 56 -12.33 4.59 -2.37
C GLY A 56 -13.86 4.60 -2.45
N ALA A 57 -14.43 4.31 -3.62
CA ALA A 57 -15.88 4.22 -3.78
C ALA A 57 -16.47 3.06 -2.94
N LEU A 58 -15.79 1.92 -2.90
CA LEU A 58 -16.21 0.78 -2.08
C LEU A 58 -16.20 1.13 -0.57
N MET A 59 -15.20 1.88 -0.11
CA MET A 59 -15.13 2.38 1.27
C MET A 59 -16.31 3.29 1.61
N PHE A 60 -16.70 4.20 0.70
CA PHE A 60 -17.87 5.04 0.92
C PHE A 60 -19.18 4.24 0.96
N ILE A 61 -19.32 3.21 0.13
CA ILE A 61 -20.47 2.29 0.18
C ILE A 61 -20.50 1.57 1.52
N ALA A 62 -19.37 1.03 2.00
CA ALA A 62 -19.29 0.36 3.29
C ALA A 62 -19.68 1.30 4.45
N LEU A 63 -19.19 2.55 4.42
CA LEU A 63 -19.53 3.57 5.39
C LEU A 63 -21.04 3.89 5.37
N ALA A 64 -21.62 4.03 4.18
CA ALA A 64 -23.05 4.26 4.03
C ALA A 64 -23.86 3.08 4.59
N VAL A 65 -23.49 1.83 4.26
CA VAL A 65 -24.15 0.63 4.81
C VAL A 65 -24.06 0.61 6.32
N THR A 66 -22.91 0.93 6.92
CA THR A 66 -22.73 0.98 8.37
C THR A 66 -23.66 1.97 9.05
N ILE A 67 -23.87 3.14 8.45
CA ILE A 67 -24.76 4.19 8.96
C ILE A 67 -26.24 3.79 8.77
N PHE A 68 -26.63 3.35 7.57
CA PHE A 68 -28.02 3.00 7.26
C PHE A 68 -28.52 1.80 8.05
N THR A 69 -27.64 0.85 8.38
CA THR A 69 -27.98 -0.32 9.22
C THR A 69 -27.95 -0.01 10.73
N ASN A 70 -27.65 1.24 11.11
CA ASN A 70 -27.45 1.64 12.50
C ASN A 70 -26.43 0.76 13.26
N THR A 71 -25.47 0.17 12.54
CA THR A 71 -24.39 -0.61 13.13
C THR A 71 -23.45 0.30 13.94
N LEU A 72 -23.22 1.53 13.44
CA LEU A 72 -22.59 2.64 14.17
C LEU A 72 -23.43 3.92 14.04
N SER A 73 -23.34 4.78 15.05
CA SER A 73 -23.89 6.14 14.94
C SER A 73 -23.14 6.95 13.88
N PHE A 74 -23.81 7.93 13.28
CA PHE A 74 -23.23 8.79 12.26
C PHE A 74 -21.90 9.43 12.71
N SER A 75 -21.86 9.96 13.95
CA SER A 75 -20.65 10.57 14.49
C SER A 75 -19.52 9.57 14.71
N ALA A 76 -19.83 8.35 15.17
CA ALA A 76 -18.85 7.30 15.36
C ALA A 76 -18.30 6.79 14.01
N ALA A 77 -19.15 6.63 13.00
CA ALA A 77 -18.74 6.19 11.67
C ALA A 77 -17.81 7.20 10.98
N LEU A 78 -18.02 8.50 11.22
CA LEU A 78 -17.19 9.59 10.65
C LEU A 78 -16.04 10.03 11.58
N SER A 79 -15.90 9.49 12.77
CA SER A 79 -14.88 9.89 13.74
C SER A 79 -13.45 9.77 13.19
N GLY A 80 -13.21 8.80 12.30
CA GLY A 80 -11.93 8.64 11.61
C GLY A 80 -11.51 9.88 10.80
N LEU A 81 -12.47 10.63 10.26
CA LEU A 81 -12.18 11.87 9.51
C LEU A 81 -11.73 13.02 10.43
N ALA A 82 -12.01 12.96 11.72
CA ALA A 82 -11.52 13.91 12.71
C ALA A 82 -10.15 13.54 13.28
N SER A 83 -9.60 12.40 12.93
CA SER A 83 -8.29 11.92 13.42
C SER A 83 -7.14 12.69 12.78
N GLY A 84 -6.27 13.28 13.61
CA GLY A 84 -5.03 13.92 13.15
C GLY A 84 -4.11 12.97 12.39
N THR A 85 -4.10 11.68 12.76
CA THR A 85 -3.34 10.62 12.07
C THR A 85 -3.81 10.46 10.62
N VAL A 86 -5.12 10.45 10.36
CA VAL A 86 -5.68 10.33 9.01
C VAL A 86 -5.26 11.53 8.15
N TRP A 87 -5.34 12.74 8.71
CA TRP A 87 -4.93 13.97 8.00
C TRP A 87 -3.43 14.05 7.76
N MET A 88 -2.61 13.56 8.70
CA MET A 88 -1.17 13.45 8.49
C MET A 88 -0.84 12.51 7.33
N ILE A 89 -1.46 11.33 7.27
CA ILE A 89 -1.27 10.36 6.18
C ILE A 89 -1.75 10.96 4.86
N PHE A 90 -2.92 11.62 4.84
CA PHE A 90 -3.47 12.25 3.64
C PHE A 90 -2.51 13.34 3.10
N SER A 91 -2.05 14.25 3.97
CA SER A 91 -1.13 15.33 3.59
C SER A 91 0.18 14.79 3.04
N ALA A 92 0.74 13.77 3.70
CA ALA A 92 1.95 13.12 3.24
C ALA A 92 1.75 12.41 1.87
N TYR A 93 0.56 11.84 1.63
CA TYR A 93 0.21 11.23 0.34
C TYR A 93 0.15 12.26 -0.78
N VAL A 94 -0.44 13.43 -0.54
CA VAL A 94 -0.49 14.53 -1.51
C VAL A 94 0.91 15.04 -1.84
N LEU A 95 1.77 15.22 -0.84
CA LEU A 95 3.18 15.57 -1.06
C LEU A 95 3.92 14.53 -1.90
N SER A 96 3.66 13.25 -1.64
CA SER A 96 4.26 12.15 -2.39
C SER A 96 3.95 12.20 -3.90
N LEU A 97 2.75 12.62 -4.29
CA LEU A 97 2.40 12.78 -5.71
C LEU A 97 3.34 13.76 -6.41
N GLY A 98 3.68 14.88 -5.77
CA GLY A 98 4.65 15.85 -6.30
C GLY A 98 6.03 15.23 -6.53
N PHE A 99 6.50 14.36 -5.62
CA PHE A 99 7.77 13.63 -5.80
C PHE A 99 7.75 12.65 -6.96
N VAL A 100 6.64 11.94 -7.15
CA VAL A 100 6.49 11.00 -8.26
C VAL A 100 6.41 11.72 -9.60
N GLU A 101 5.56 12.73 -9.71
CA GLU A 101 5.32 13.46 -10.97
C GLU A 101 6.52 14.31 -11.41
N SER A 102 7.22 14.95 -10.46
CA SER A 102 8.44 15.71 -10.76
C SER A 102 9.63 14.84 -11.18
N GLY A 103 9.57 13.53 -10.96
CA GLY A 103 10.67 12.60 -11.17
C GLY A 103 11.86 12.81 -10.24
N LEU A 104 11.68 13.61 -9.16
CA LEU A 104 12.72 13.90 -8.19
C LEU A 104 13.28 12.62 -7.54
N GLY A 105 12.40 11.67 -7.24
CA GLY A 105 12.81 10.38 -6.67
C GLY A 105 13.80 9.63 -7.55
N ARG A 106 13.58 9.59 -8.87
CA ARG A 106 14.52 8.97 -9.81
C ARG A 106 15.84 9.71 -9.87
N ARG A 107 15.83 11.05 -9.83
CA ARG A 107 17.06 11.86 -9.81
C ARG A 107 17.89 11.58 -8.56
N ILE A 108 17.26 11.44 -7.39
CA ILE A 108 17.94 11.07 -6.14
C ILE A 108 18.57 9.68 -6.27
N ALA A 109 17.83 8.69 -6.77
CA ALA A 109 18.34 7.34 -6.96
C ALA A 109 19.55 7.30 -7.90
N TYR A 110 19.49 7.99 -9.05
CA TYR A 110 20.63 8.07 -9.98
C TYR A 110 21.83 8.81 -9.38
N LYS A 111 21.59 9.86 -8.59
CA LYS A 111 22.67 10.56 -7.91
C LYS A 111 23.37 9.68 -6.87
N MET A 112 22.62 8.89 -6.11
CA MET A 112 23.22 7.92 -5.18
C MET A 112 24.03 6.85 -5.93
N LEU A 113 23.52 6.35 -7.05
CA LEU A 113 24.24 5.41 -7.91
C LEU A 113 25.54 6.02 -8.46
N SER A 114 25.55 7.29 -8.85
CA SER A 114 26.77 7.96 -9.35
C SER A 114 27.83 8.12 -8.27
N LEU A 115 27.42 8.21 -7.00
CA LEU A 115 28.34 8.38 -5.87
C LEU A 115 28.93 7.04 -5.37
N PHE A 116 28.12 6.01 -5.30
CA PHE A 116 28.49 4.74 -4.65
C PHE A 116 28.45 3.52 -5.58
N GLY A 117 27.99 3.67 -6.83
CA GLY A 117 27.68 2.55 -7.75
C GLY A 117 28.89 1.84 -8.36
N GLY A 118 30.11 2.07 -7.88
CA GLY A 118 31.35 1.49 -8.44
C GLY A 118 31.55 -0.02 -8.19
N SER A 119 30.70 -0.66 -7.39
CA SER A 119 30.73 -2.10 -7.10
C SER A 119 29.32 -2.64 -6.93
N SER A 120 29.14 -3.96 -6.98
CA SER A 120 27.83 -4.60 -6.76
C SER A 120 27.24 -4.24 -5.39
N LEU A 121 28.07 -4.23 -4.35
CA LEU A 121 27.66 -3.82 -3.02
C LEU A 121 27.35 -2.32 -2.96
N GLY A 122 28.14 -1.50 -3.66
CA GLY A 122 27.91 -0.06 -3.76
C GLY A 122 26.60 0.26 -4.47
N ILE A 123 26.22 -0.48 -5.52
CA ILE A 123 24.92 -0.35 -6.18
C ILE A 123 23.78 -0.69 -5.21
N ALA A 124 23.90 -1.80 -4.49
CA ALA A 124 22.90 -2.21 -3.49
C ALA A 124 22.74 -1.16 -2.39
N PHE A 125 23.85 -0.64 -1.87
CA PHE A 125 23.86 0.41 -0.87
C PHE A 125 23.27 1.72 -1.40
N SER A 126 23.56 2.10 -2.65
CA SER A 126 22.98 3.27 -3.31
C SER A 126 21.48 3.22 -3.38
N LEU A 127 20.91 2.05 -3.72
CA LEU A 127 19.47 1.85 -3.78
C LEU A 127 18.84 1.94 -2.38
N GLY A 128 19.48 1.36 -1.37
CA GLY A 128 19.01 1.45 0.01
C GLY A 128 19.05 2.87 0.56
N VAL A 129 20.14 3.60 0.33
CA VAL A 129 20.27 5.01 0.75
C VAL A 129 19.29 5.90 0.00
N ALA A 130 19.06 5.66 -1.29
CA ALA A 130 18.04 6.38 -2.04
C ALA A 130 16.65 6.14 -1.46
N ASP A 131 16.31 4.90 -1.13
CA ASP A 131 15.04 4.55 -0.49
C ASP A 131 14.91 5.21 0.89
N LEU A 132 15.97 5.25 1.68
CA LEU A 132 16.02 5.91 2.98
C LEU A 132 15.77 7.43 2.88
N ILE A 133 16.41 8.10 1.92
CA ILE A 133 16.23 9.56 1.70
C ILE A 133 14.81 9.87 1.25
N LEU A 134 14.21 9.00 0.45
CA LEU A 134 12.85 9.18 -0.05
C LEU A 134 11.78 8.82 1.00
N ALA A 135 12.12 7.99 1.98
CA ALA A 135 11.19 7.48 2.96
C ALA A 135 10.36 8.57 3.66
N PRO A 136 10.94 9.61 4.29
CA PRO A 136 10.17 10.62 5.00
C PRO A 136 9.24 11.44 4.10
N ALA A 137 9.56 11.56 2.80
CA ALA A 137 8.80 12.34 1.83
C ALA A 137 7.73 11.54 1.07
N MET A 138 7.78 10.21 1.14
CA MET A 138 6.89 9.32 0.39
C MET A 138 6.25 8.28 1.31
N PRO A 139 5.03 8.53 1.82
CA PRO A 139 4.35 7.69 2.81
C PRO A 139 3.78 6.39 2.23
N SER A 140 4.14 6.02 1.03
CA SER A 140 3.75 4.77 0.39
C SER A 140 4.98 3.93 0.06
N VAL A 141 5.19 2.90 0.84
CA VAL A 141 6.24 1.89 0.62
C VAL A 141 6.13 1.30 -0.80
N THR A 142 4.93 0.96 -1.25
CA THR A 142 4.68 0.41 -2.58
C THR A 142 5.00 1.40 -3.70
N ALA A 143 4.60 2.66 -3.56
CA ALA A 143 4.88 3.68 -4.57
C ALA A 143 6.39 3.99 -4.66
N ARG A 144 7.09 4.01 -3.54
CA ARG A 144 8.53 4.25 -3.47
C ARG A 144 9.32 3.07 -4.04
N SER A 145 9.07 1.88 -3.53
CA SER A 145 9.79 0.68 -3.97
C SER A 145 9.40 0.29 -5.41
N GLY A 146 8.10 0.18 -5.71
CA GLY A 146 7.62 -0.24 -7.03
C GLY A 146 7.72 0.84 -8.10
N GLY A 147 7.58 2.12 -7.74
CA GLY A 147 7.60 3.24 -8.69
C GLY A 147 8.98 3.85 -8.94
N ILE A 148 9.93 3.70 -8.02
CA ILE A 148 11.25 4.34 -8.12
C ILE A 148 12.38 3.32 -8.02
N VAL A 149 12.50 2.63 -6.88
CA VAL A 149 13.68 1.81 -6.57
C VAL A 149 13.77 0.59 -7.49
N LEU A 150 12.69 -0.16 -7.63
CA LEU A 150 12.66 -1.37 -8.47
C LEU A 150 12.86 -1.09 -9.97
N PRO A 151 12.25 -0.06 -10.59
CA PRO A 151 12.55 0.31 -11.97
C PRO A 151 14.03 0.68 -12.19
N VAL A 152 14.66 1.36 -11.23
CA VAL A 152 16.09 1.67 -11.30
C VAL A 152 16.93 0.39 -11.21
N ALA A 153 16.63 -0.50 -10.25
CA ALA A 153 17.28 -1.80 -10.15
C ALA A 153 17.11 -2.64 -11.43
N LYS A 154 15.91 -2.66 -12.03
CA LYS A 154 15.68 -3.33 -13.32
C LYS A 154 16.50 -2.74 -14.45
N SER A 155 16.65 -1.41 -14.52
CA SER A 155 17.47 -0.76 -15.53
C SER A 155 18.95 -1.17 -15.39
N ILE A 156 19.46 -1.28 -14.18
CA ILE A 156 20.83 -1.75 -13.90
C ILE A 156 20.97 -3.22 -14.33
N ASN A 157 19.98 -4.06 -13.99
CA ASN A 157 19.99 -5.47 -14.38
C ASN A 157 20.00 -5.66 -15.90
N MET A 158 19.33 -4.80 -16.66
CA MET A 158 19.39 -4.82 -18.12
C MET A 158 20.79 -4.47 -18.64
N VAL A 159 21.42 -3.44 -18.08
CA VAL A 159 22.78 -3.01 -18.48
C VAL A 159 23.83 -4.07 -18.16
N LEU A 160 23.68 -4.78 -17.04
CA LEU A 160 24.59 -5.83 -16.59
C LEU A 160 24.25 -7.23 -17.11
N ASP A 161 23.35 -7.32 -18.08
CA ASP A 161 22.90 -8.59 -18.69
C ASP A 161 22.47 -9.65 -17.65
N SER A 162 21.73 -9.21 -16.64
CA SER A 162 21.22 -10.04 -15.55
C SER A 162 19.70 -9.96 -15.47
N GLN A 163 19.01 -10.56 -16.43
CA GLN A 163 17.56 -10.59 -16.52
C GLN A 163 17.01 -11.97 -16.11
N PRO A 164 15.68 -12.06 -15.81
CA PRO A 164 15.04 -13.35 -15.53
C PRO A 164 15.33 -14.38 -16.63
N GLY A 165 15.75 -15.58 -16.22
CA GLY A 165 16.13 -16.65 -17.12
C GLY A 165 17.49 -17.25 -16.77
N PRO A 166 18.24 -17.83 -17.73
CA PRO A 166 19.53 -18.50 -17.46
C PRO A 166 20.62 -17.60 -16.86
N LYS A 167 20.49 -16.29 -16.99
CA LYS A 167 21.44 -15.29 -16.49
C LYS A 167 20.99 -14.57 -15.22
N GLN A 168 19.87 -14.96 -14.63
CA GLN A 168 19.26 -14.31 -13.45
C GLN A 168 20.19 -14.29 -12.21
N GLY A 169 20.98 -15.34 -12.01
CA GLY A 169 21.82 -15.55 -10.83
C GLY A 169 23.07 -14.66 -10.75
N ARG A 170 23.24 -13.66 -11.64
CA ARG A 170 24.39 -12.75 -11.60
C ARG A 170 24.21 -11.71 -10.51
N ILE A 171 23.80 -10.50 -10.87
CA ILE A 171 23.60 -9.39 -9.92
C ILE A 171 22.11 -9.08 -9.68
N GLY A 172 21.23 -9.50 -10.62
CA GLY A 172 19.82 -9.14 -10.61
C GLY A 172 19.08 -9.65 -9.40
N GLU A 173 19.29 -10.91 -9.04
CA GLU A 173 18.69 -11.50 -7.84
C GLU A 173 19.13 -10.77 -6.57
N PHE A 174 20.43 -10.52 -6.44
CA PHE A 174 21.00 -9.77 -5.32
C PHE A 174 20.38 -8.39 -5.18
N LEU A 175 20.24 -7.62 -6.26
CA LEU A 175 19.66 -6.28 -6.21
C LEU A 175 18.17 -6.30 -5.88
N VAL A 176 17.41 -7.24 -6.43
CA VAL A 176 15.98 -7.38 -6.11
C VAL A 176 15.79 -7.76 -4.66
N MET A 177 16.57 -8.73 -4.15
CA MET A 177 16.52 -9.12 -2.74
C MET A 177 16.94 -7.97 -1.82
N THR A 178 17.94 -7.20 -2.19
CA THR A 178 18.35 -6.00 -1.46
C THR A 178 17.21 -4.99 -1.38
N CYS A 179 16.55 -4.67 -2.49
CA CYS A 179 15.40 -3.78 -2.50
C CYS A 179 14.27 -4.30 -1.61
N PHE A 180 14.00 -5.61 -1.66
CA PHE A 180 12.97 -6.25 -0.83
C PHE A 180 13.28 -6.15 0.66
N GLN A 181 14.54 -6.25 1.07
CA GLN A 181 14.95 -6.16 2.48
C GLN A 181 14.99 -4.70 2.98
N PHE A 182 15.50 -3.77 2.17
CA PHE A 182 15.58 -2.36 2.57
C PHE A 182 14.21 -1.70 2.74
N THR A 183 13.28 -2.00 1.85
CA THR A 183 11.97 -1.36 1.80
C THR A 183 11.15 -1.48 3.11
N PRO A 184 11.02 -2.65 3.76
CA PRO A 184 10.34 -2.75 5.05
C PRO A 184 11.08 -2.01 6.17
N ILE A 185 12.42 -2.07 6.17
CA ILE A 185 13.25 -1.42 7.19
C ILE A 185 13.04 0.10 7.12
N THR A 186 13.23 0.69 5.95
CA THR A 186 13.01 2.13 5.74
C THR A 186 11.56 2.53 5.96
N GLY A 187 10.62 1.61 5.69
CA GLY A 187 9.20 1.76 5.97
C GLY A 187 8.87 1.92 7.45
N ALA A 188 9.57 1.21 8.32
CA ALA A 188 9.38 1.27 9.77
C ALA A 188 10.11 2.45 10.44
N MET A 189 11.13 3.05 9.79
CA MET A 189 12.00 4.06 10.42
C MET A 189 11.33 5.42 10.65
N PHE A 190 10.33 5.78 9.87
CA PHE A 190 9.73 7.12 9.94
C PHE A 190 8.21 7.05 10.12
N MET A 191 7.69 7.91 10.97
CA MET A 191 6.27 7.97 11.30
C MET A 191 5.33 8.03 10.07
N PRO A 192 5.55 8.91 9.07
CA PRO A 192 4.60 9.08 7.96
C PRO A 192 4.72 8.01 6.85
N VAL A 193 5.70 7.11 6.91
CA VAL A 193 6.03 6.20 5.79
C VAL A 193 5.02 5.06 5.63
N MET A 194 4.48 4.57 6.73
CA MET A 194 3.44 3.55 6.75
C MET A 194 2.29 4.00 7.66
N ALA A 195 1.06 3.74 7.24
CA ALA A 195 -0.12 4.03 8.06
C ALA A 195 -0.11 3.31 9.42
N ALA A 196 0.58 2.18 9.52
CA ALA A 196 0.73 1.43 10.76
C ALA A 196 1.60 2.17 11.80
N ASN A 197 2.63 2.90 11.39
CA ASN A 197 3.58 3.53 12.31
C ASN A 197 2.90 4.50 13.30
N PRO A 198 2.10 5.49 12.85
CA PRO A 198 1.42 6.40 13.78
C PRO A 198 0.30 5.71 14.57
N LEU A 199 -0.27 4.60 14.08
CA LEU A 199 -1.26 3.83 14.84
C LEU A 199 -0.62 3.00 15.96
N CYS A 200 0.61 2.52 15.77
CA CYS A 200 1.35 1.81 16.81
C CYS A 200 1.97 2.75 17.85
N ALA A 201 2.07 4.05 17.57
CA ALA A 201 2.64 5.06 18.46
C ALA A 201 1.60 5.74 19.36
N GLN A 202 0.32 5.42 19.21
CA GLN A 202 -0.79 5.85 20.07
C GLN A 202 -1.01 4.86 21.21
#